data_f46fb5df59e95d8c7b787f53f9a7c248
#
_entry.id   f46fb5df59e95d8c7b787f53f9a7c248
#
_cell.length_a   1.000
_cell.length_b   1.000
_cell.length_c   1.000
_cell.angle_alpha   90.00
_cell.angle_beta   90.00
_cell.angle_gamma   90.00
#
_symmetry.space_group_name_H-M   'P 1'
#
loop_
_entity.id
_entity.type
_entity.pdbx_description
1 polymer ?
#
loop_
_entity_poly.entity_id
_entity_poly.type
_entity_poly.pdbx_seq_one_letter_code
_entity_poly.pdbx_strand_id
1 'polypeptide(L)'
;STLFPYTTLFRSTELPYLVNKARLIEKIAELVRDKKIDGITDLNDHSSREGMRICIDLRKDANANVVLNQLYKHTQLQDTFGVIMLCVVPQGDSLVPKVLNLKELLEHYLAHQEDVVTRRTKYDLNKAQERAHILEGLLKALDNIDEVIRIIRAARNVQIAKQELMDRFELTDVQAQAIVDMRLRALTGLEREKLEAEYAELEEKIRKFLAILADRNLLLRVVREEILAIADKYGDERRTAIGYDVYDLSTEDLIPRENTVITMTKLGYIKRMTVDNFRSQNRGGRGIK
;
A
#
# COMPACT_ATOMS: atom_id res chain seq x y z
N SER A 1 7.86 -20.17 -3.36
CA SER A 1 8.50 -21.42 -2.87
C SER A 1 9.13 -22.15 -4.03
N THR A 2 10.44 -22.31 -4.02
CA THR A 2 11.17 -23.09 -5.03
C THR A 2 11.01 -24.58 -4.71
N LEU A 3 10.00 -25.18 -5.30
CA LEU A 3 9.81 -26.63 -5.28
C LEU A 3 10.48 -27.18 -6.54
N PHE A 4 11.55 -27.95 -6.35
CA PHE A 4 12.25 -28.62 -7.46
C PHE A 4 11.61 -29.98 -7.72
N PRO A 5 10.89 -30.21 -8.84
CA PRO A 5 10.08 -31.39 -9.06
C PRO A 5 10.86 -32.68 -9.36
N TYR A 6 12.20 -32.62 -9.43
CA TYR A 6 13.04 -33.76 -9.80
C TYR A 6 13.98 -34.27 -8.70
N THR A 7 13.81 -33.80 -7.49
CA THR A 7 14.62 -34.25 -6.33
C THR A 7 13.77 -35.07 -5.37
N THR A 8 14.36 -36.03 -4.69
CA THR A 8 13.75 -36.76 -3.59
C THR A 8 13.55 -35.89 -2.34
N LEU A 9 13.56 -34.58 -2.46
CA LEU A 9 13.53 -33.63 -1.37
C LEU A 9 12.73 -32.36 -1.79
N PHE A 10 11.70 -32.03 -1.02
CA PHE A 10 11.06 -30.70 -1.08
C PHE A 10 11.70 -29.76 -0.06
N ARG A 11 11.89 -28.52 -0.46
CA ARG A 11 12.31 -27.43 0.42
C ARG A 11 11.27 -26.31 0.37
N SER A 12 10.70 -25.97 1.51
CA SER A 12 9.84 -24.79 1.64
C SER A 12 10.63 -23.70 2.39
N THR A 13 10.82 -22.58 1.72
CA THR A 13 11.53 -21.39 2.25
C THR A 13 10.55 -20.29 2.66
N GLU A 14 9.29 -20.40 2.24
CA GLU A 14 8.23 -19.48 2.54
C GLU A 14 6.92 -20.22 2.85
N LEU A 15 6.08 -19.62 3.66
CA LEU A 15 4.74 -20.13 4.00
C LEU A 15 3.69 -19.10 3.66
N PRO A 16 2.44 -19.52 3.42
CA PRO A 16 1.32 -18.60 3.28
C PRO A 16 1.16 -17.71 4.53
N TYR A 17 0.58 -16.53 4.33
CA TYR A 17 0.33 -15.58 5.40
C TYR A 17 -0.50 -16.23 6.53
N LEU A 18 -0.15 -15.93 7.79
CA LEU A 18 -0.76 -16.47 9.02
C LEU A 18 -0.55 -17.98 9.27
N VAL A 19 0.19 -18.70 8.46
CA VAL A 19 0.48 -20.10 8.71
C VAL A 19 1.60 -20.25 9.74
N ASN A 20 1.30 -21.00 10.82
CA ASN A 20 2.28 -21.31 11.84
C ASN A 20 3.14 -22.51 11.41
N LYS A 21 4.47 -22.31 11.30
CA LYS A 21 5.44 -23.31 10.88
C LYS A 21 5.38 -24.60 11.69
N ALA A 22 5.41 -24.51 13.01
CA ALA A 22 5.43 -25.68 13.88
C ALA A 22 4.15 -26.52 13.72
N ARG A 23 2.99 -25.89 13.74
CA ARG A 23 1.71 -26.58 13.54
C ARG A 23 1.60 -27.23 12.16
N LEU A 24 2.16 -26.58 11.11
CA LEU A 24 2.20 -27.16 9.79
C LEU A 24 3.05 -28.43 9.74
N ILE A 25 4.23 -28.41 10.36
CA ILE A 25 5.13 -29.58 10.46
C ILE A 25 4.45 -30.73 11.22
N GLU A 26 3.86 -30.43 12.38
CA GLU A 26 3.09 -31.41 13.16
C GLU A 26 1.95 -32.02 12.32
N LYS A 27 1.22 -31.19 11.59
CA LYS A 27 0.11 -31.64 10.72
C LYS A 27 0.59 -32.56 9.61
N ILE A 28 1.70 -32.24 8.96
CA ILE A 28 2.30 -33.11 7.95
C ILE A 28 2.70 -34.46 8.56
N ALA A 29 3.35 -34.45 9.73
CA ALA A 29 3.74 -35.68 10.45
C ALA A 29 2.52 -36.55 10.84
N GLU A 30 1.42 -35.93 11.28
CA GLU A 30 0.14 -36.64 11.52
C GLU A 30 -0.40 -37.31 10.28
N LEU A 31 -0.44 -36.57 9.14
CA LEU A 31 -0.97 -37.11 7.88
C LEU A 31 -0.15 -38.28 7.35
N VAL A 32 1.17 -38.27 7.56
CA VAL A 32 2.06 -39.40 7.23
C VAL A 32 1.79 -40.59 8.15
N ARG A 33 1.68 -40.37 9.45
CA ARG A 33 1.38 -41.41 10.45
C ARG A 33 0.01 -42.05 10.19
N ASP A 34 -0.99 -41.25 9.82
CA ASP A 34 -2.35 -41.70 9.50
C ASP A 34 -2.44 -42.33 8.10
N LYS A 35 -1.33 -42.41 7.36
CA LYS A 35 -1.24 -42.94 5.99
C LYS A 35 -2.19 -42.22 4.98
N LYS A 36 -2.50 -40.97 5.24
CA LYS A 36 -3.22 -40.09 4.31
C LYS A 36 -2.32 -39.53 3.23
N ILE A 37 -1.04 -39.34 3.54
CA ILE A 37 0.01 -38.98 2.59
C ILE A 37 1.06 -40.09 2.67
N ASP A 38 1.31 -40.75 1.55
CA ASP A 38 2.38 -41.75 1.42
C ASP A 38 3.55 -41.17 0.62
N GLY A 39 4.74 -41.75 0.83
CA GLY A 39 5.93 -41.36 0.07
C GLY A 39 6.84 -40.34 0.77
N ILE A 40 6.53 -39.88 1.98
CA ILE A 40 7.42 -39.06 2.82
C ILE A 40 8.22 -39.98 3.76
N THR A 41 9.55 -39.82 3.77
CA THR A 41 10.47 -40.59 4.60
C THR A 41 10.87 -39.86 5.86
N ASP A 42 11.12 -38.54 5.73
CA ASP A 42 11.55 -37.70 6.84
C ASP A 42 11.08 -36.25 6.69
N LEU A 43 11.00 -35.53 7.80
CA LEU A 43 10.49 -34.18 7.88
C LEU A 43 11.29 -33.37 8.90
N ASN A 44 12.11 -32.45 8.41
CA ASN A 44 13.05 -31.69 9.22
C ASN A 44 12.86 -30.19 9.08
N ASP A 45 13.00 -29.47 10.20
CA ASP A 45 13.06 -28.01 10.24
C ASP A 45 14.52 -27.56 10.33
N HIS A 46 15.06 -27.08 9.23
CA HIS A 46 16.41 -26.53 9.13
C HIS A 46 16.42 -25.00 9.11
N SER A 47 15.39 -24.36 9.67
CA SER A 47 15.33 -22.89 9.75
C SER A 47 16.48 -22.35 10.61
N SER A 48 17.13 -21.30 10.15
CA SER A 48 18.27 -20.65 10.78
C SER A 48 18.16 -19.13 10.71
N ARG A 49 19.25 -18.42 11.03
CA ARG A 49 19.36 -16.97 10.83
C ARG A 49 19.30 -16.55 9.37
N GLU A 50 19.62 -17.45 8.46
CA GLU A 50 19.55 -17.23 7.01
C GLU A 50 18.11 -17.29 6.47
N GLY A 51 17.16 -17.77 7.27
CA GLY A 51 15.75 -17.83 6.92
C GLY A 51 15.08 -19.14 7.27
N MET A 52 13.81 -19.23 6.86
CA MET A 52 12.99 -20.42 7.07
C MET A 52 13.36 -21.50 6.05
N ARG A 53 13.45 -22.75 6.52
CA ARG A 53 13.75 -23.91 5.69
C ARG A 53 13.15 -25.19 6.24
N ILE A 54 12.03 -25.62 5.68
CA ILE A 54 11.43 -26.93 5.97
C ILE A 54 11.87 -27.89 4.88
N CYS A 55 12.42 -29.04 5.26
CA CYS A 55 12.85 -30.10 4.37
C CYS A 55 11.94 -31.31 4.53
N ILE A 56 11.41 -31.81 3.41
CA ILE A 56 10.54 -32.98 3.35
C ILE A 56 11.21 -33.99 2.42
N ASP A 57 11.76 -35.04 3.00
CA ASP A 57 12.43 -36.10 2.25
C ASP A 57 11.41 -37.11 1.72
N LEU A 58 11.55 -37.44 0.45
CA LEU A 58 10.65 -38.37 -0.23
C LEU A 58 11.31 -39.72 -0.45
N ARG A 59 10.50 -40.75 -0.43
CA ARG A 59 10.92 -42.11 -0.84
C ARG A 59 11.26 -42.12 -2.33
N LYS A 60 12.30 -42.87 -2.73
CA LYS A 60 12.80 -42.89 -4.11
C LYS A 60 11.76 -43.30 -5.15
N ASP A 61 10.79 -44.13 -4.78
CA ASP A 61 9.69 -44.61 -5.61
C ASP A 61 8.45 -43.71 -5.58
N ALA A 62 8.44 -42.67 -4.75
CA ALA A 62 7.31 -41.75 -4.63
C ALA A 62 7.27 -40.75 -5.80
N ASN A 63 6.05 -40.51 -6.30
CA ASN A 63 5.84 -39.44 -7.25
C ASN A 63 5.75 -38.08 -6.53
N ALA A 64 6.77 -37.25 -6.74
CA ALA A 64 6.88 -35.96 -6.08
C ALA A 64 5.64 -35.05 -6.31
N ASN A 65 5.11 -35.01 -7.53
CA ASN A 65 3.96 -34.17 -7.84
C ASN A 65 2.70 -34.61 -7.10
N VAL A 66 2.48 -35.92 -6.96
CA VAL A 66 1.34 -36.46 -6.23
C VAL A 66 1.43 -36.12 -4.74
N VAL A 67 2.64 -36.28 -4.14
CA VAL A 67 2.88 -35.90 -2.74
C VAL A 67 2.66 -34.40 -2.54
N LEU A 68 3.14 -33.57 -3.47
CA LEU A 68 2.96 -32.13 -3.43
C LEU A 68 1.47 -31.75 -3.48
N ASN A 69 0.71 -32.34 -4.39
CA ASN A 69 -0.71 -32.08 -4.53
C ASN A 69 -1.49 -32.54 -3.27
N GLN A 70 -1.10 -33.67 -2.68
CA GLN A 70 -1.67 -34.13 -1.41
C GLN A 70 -1.33 -33.17 -0.26
N LEU A 71 -0.10 -32.61 -0.21
CA LEU A 71 0.27 -31.61 0.78
C LEU A 71 -0.57 -30.33 0.61
N TYR A 72 -0.78 -29.85 -0.61
CA TYR A 72 -1.65 -28.70 -0.86
C TYR A 72 -3.10 -28.96 -0.45
N LYS A 73 -3.62 -30.14 -0.74
CA LYS A 73 -5.01 -30.52 -0.41
C LYS A 73 -5.28 -30.67 1.09
N HIS A 74 -4.31 -31.19 1.84
CA HIS A 74 -4.52 -31.61 3.23
C HIS A 74 -3.85 -30.73 4.27
N THR A 75 -3.05 -29.72 3.84
CA THR A 75 -2.34 -28.82 4.74
C THR A 75 -2.49 -27.36 4.33
N GLN A 76 -2.07 -26.46 5.20
CA GLN A 76 -2.05 -25.01 4.95
C GLN A 76 -0.86 -24.55 4.08
N LEU A 77 -0.21 -25.46 3.31
CA LEU A 77 0.75 -25.04 2.27
C LEU A 77 0.06 -24.30 1.12
N GLN A 78 -1.22 -24.56 0.91
CA GLN A 78 -2.14 -23.76 0.10
C GLN A 78 -3.34 -23.42 0.96
N ASP A 79 -3.65 -22.14 1.08
CA ASP A 79 -4.77 -21.70 1.91
C ASP A 79 -5.47 -20.49 1.26
N THR A 80 -6.72 -20.30 1.64
CA THR A 80 -7.54 -19.17 1.16
C THR A 80 -7.50 -18.05 2.18
N PHE A 81 -7.08 -16.87 1.76
CA PHE A 81 -7.11 -15.68 2.60
C PHE A 81 -8.34 -14.83 2.27
N GLY A 82 -9.29 -14.78 3.20
CA GLY A 82 -10.47 -13.93 3.09
C GLY A 82 -10.15 -12.46 3.40
N VAL A 83 -10.21 -11.58 2.40
CA VAL A 83 -10.01 -10.15 2.59
C VAL A 83 -11.35 -9.49 2.90
N ILE A 84 -11.53 -9.01 4.14
CA ILE A 84 -12.72 -8.27 4.57
C ILE A 84 -12.30 -6.84 4.85
N MET A 85 -12.59 -5.92 3.92
CA MET A 85 -12.24 -4.50 4.05
C MET A 85 -13.39 -3.75 4.73
N LEU A 86 -13.51 -3.90 6.06
CA LEU A 86 -14.45 -3.12 6.86
C LEU A 86 -13.84 -1.75 7.15
N CYS A 87 -14.46 -0.71 6.61
CA CYS A 87 -14.01 0.67 6.75
C CYS A 87 -15.13 1.53 7.33
N VAL A 88 -14.75 2.62 8.00
CA VAL A 88 -15.69 3.66 8.42
C VAL A 88 -15.67 4.75 7.35
N VAL A 89 -16.79 4.96 6.70
CA VAL A 89 -16.93 5.89 5.57
C VAL A 89 -17.97 6.96 5.85
N PRO A 90 -17.79 8.17 5.30
CA PRO A 90 -18.78 9.22 5.45
C PRO A 90 -20.04 8.88 4.64
N GLN A 91 -21.20 9.08 5.29
CA GLN A 91 -22.52 8.97 4.66
C GLN A 91 -23.36 10.18 5.12
N GLY A 92 -23.41 11.22 4.30
CA GLY A 92 -23.92 12.53 4.72
C GLY A 92 -23.07 13.10 5.85
N ASP A 93 -23.72 13.50 6.94
CA ASP A 93 -23.06 14.10 8.11
C ASP A 93 -22.57 13.05 9.14
N SER A 94 -22.79 11.77 8.88
CA SER A 94 -22.41 10.68 9.80
C SER A 94 -21.33 9.78 9.23
N LEU A 95 -20.62 9.09 10.12
CA LEU A 95 -19.66 8.04 9.78
C LEU A 95 -20.29 6.68 10.04
N VAL A 96 -20.30 5.82 9.03
CA VAL A 96 -20.88 4.47 9.13
C VAL A 96 -19.88 3.39 8.77
N PRO A 97 -19.89 2.24 9.48
CA PRO A 97 -19.10 1.09 9.09
C PRO A 97 -19.70 0.42 7.86
N LYS A 98 -18.87 0.17 6.84
CA LYS A 98 -19.27 -0.51 5.60
C LYS A 98 -18.17 -1.45 5.13
N VAL A 99 -18.54 -2.61 4.65
CA VAL A 99 -17.61 -3.50 3.93
C VAL A 99 -17.51 -3.02 2.50
N LEU A 100 -16.28 -2.70 2.07
CA LEU A 100 -15.99 -2.15 0.76
C LEU A 100 -15.26 -3.17 -0.10
N ASN A 101 -15.42 -3.07 -1.41
CA ASN A 101 -14.50 -3.69 -2.36
C ASN A 101 -13.26 -2.79 -2.57
N LEU A 102 -12.24 -3.31 -3.24
CA LEU A 102 -10.99 -2.57 -3.46
C LEU A 102 -11.20 -1.25 -4.22
N LYS A 103 -12.07 -1.25 -5.22
CA LYS A 103 -12.36 -0.05 -6.03
C LYS A 103 -13.02 1.03 -5.18
N GLU A 104 -14.06 0.67 -4.42
CA GLU A 104 -14.75 1.61 -3.51
C GLU A 104 -13.79 2.20 -2.46
N LEU A 105 -12.89 1.38 -1.91
CA LEU A 105 -11.88 1.84 -0.95
C LEU A 105 -10.95 2.88 -1.58
N LEU A 106 -10.48 2.65 -2.81
CA LEU A 106 -9.63 3.59 -3.54
C LEU A 106 -10.39 4.87 -3.89
N GLU A 107 -11.68 4.79 -4.26
CA GLU A 107 -12.53 5.96 -4.52
C GLU A 107 -12.70 6.82 -3.27
N HIS A 108 -12.97 6.22 -2.11
CA HIS A 108 -13.05 6.95 -0.84
C HIS A 108 -11.71 7.57 -0.43
N TYR A 109 -10.60 6.86 -0.65
CA TYR A 109 -9.27 7.42 -0.40
C TYR A 109 -8.97 8.62 -1.29
N LEU A 110 -9.28 8.52 -2.59
CA LEU A 110 -9.07 9.61 -3.53
C LEU A 110 -9.92 10.84 -3.16
N ALA A 111 -11.21 10.65 -2.83
CA ALA A 111 -12.07 11.73 -2.37
C ALA A 111 -11.54 12.41 -1.11
N HIS A 112 -10.99 11.64 -0.18
CA HIS A 112 -10.33 12.19 1.01
C HIS A 112 -9.09 13.03 0.64
N GLN A 113 -8.25 12.56 -0.28
CA GLN A 113 -7.08 13.31 -0.74
C GLN A 113 -7.48 14.63 -1.43
N GLU A 114 -8.51 14.61 -2.27
CA GLU A 114 -9.05 15.82 -2.90
C GLU A 114 -9.51 16.85 -1.84
N ASP A 115 -10.21 16.40 -0.79
CA ASP A 115 -10.64 17.28 0.30
C ASP A 115 -9.46 17.85 1.10
N VAL A 116 -8.50 17.00 1.46
CA VAL A 116 -7.30 17.44 2.21
C VAL A 116 -6.49 18.46 1.41
N VAL A 117 -6.21 18.20 0.13
CA VAL A 117 -5.46 19.12 -0.73
C VAL A 117 -6.24 20.44 -0.91
N THR A 118 -7.57 20.36 -1.09
CA THR A 118 -8.43 21.55 -1.21
C THR A 118 -8.35 22.41 0.06
N ARG A 119 -8.50 21.82 1.25
CA ARG A 119 -8.43 22.56 2.52
C ARG A 119 -7.05 23.15 2.77
N ARG A 120 -6.00 22.40 2.49
CA ARG A 120 -4.62 22.88 2.59
C ARG A 120 -4.39 24.07 1.64
N THR A 121 -4.76 23.94 0.38
CA THR A 121 -4.59 24.99 -0.62
C THR A 121 -5.37 26.26 -0.26
N LYS A 122 -6.60 26.14 0.27
CA LYS A 122 -7.37 27.29 0.79
C LYS A 122 -6.67 27.96 1.96
N TYR A 123 -6.11 27.19 2.89
CA TYR A 123 -5.37 27.75 4.03
C TYR A 123 -4.13 28.49 3.56
N ASP A 124 -3.34 27.89 2.67
CA ASP A 124 -2.12 28.49 2.13
C ASP A 124 -2.43 29.73 1.29
N LEU A 125 -3.52 29.72 0.53
CA LEU A 125 -4.01 30.88 -0.20
C LEU A 125 -4.34 32.04 0.74
N ASN A 126 -5.11 31.79 1.79
CA ASN A 126 -5.48 32.83 2.74
C ASN A 126 -4.23 33.42 3.42
N LYS A 127 -3.27 32.58 3.81
CA LYS A 127 -2.00 33.03 4.40
C LYS A 127 -1.16 33.87 3.44
N ALA A 128 -1.09 33.45 2.17
CA ALA A 128 -0.40 34.19 1.14
C ALA A 128 -1.07 35.55 0.86
N GLN A 129 -2.41 35.58 0.82
CA GLN A 129 -3.17 36.82 0.63
C GLN A 129 -3.03 37.78 1.82
N GLU A 130 -3.12 37.27 3.07
CA GLU A 130 -2.88 38.10 4.27
C GLU A 130 -1.49 38.74 4.25
N ARG A 131 -0.46 37.98 3.86
CA ARG A 131 0.90 38.50 3.78
C ARG A 131 1.09 39.47 2.63
N ALA A 132 0.57 39.16 1.44
CA ALA A 132 0.61 40.04 0.26
C ALA A 132 -0.08 41.36 0.55
N HIS A 133 -1.23 41.35 1.22
CA HIS A 133 -1.97 42.56 1.65
C HIS A 133 -1.12 43.46 2.54
N ILE A 134 -0.36 42.89 3.50
CA ILE A 134 0.54 43.67 4.35
C ILE A 134 1.68 44.28 3.51
N LEU A 135 2.29 43.48 2.62
CA LEU A 135 3.38 43.95 1.77
C LEU A 135 2.95 45.07 0.82
N GLU A 136 1.75 44.97 0.25
CA GLU A 136 1.16 46.01 -0.58
C GLU A 136 1.09 47.35 0.19
N GLY A 137 0.62 47.33 1.44
CA GLY A 137 0.58 48.51 2.28
C GLY A 137 1.97 49.05 2.59
N LEU A 138 2.94 48.17 2.86
CA LEU A 138 4.35 48.60 3.13
C LEU A 138 5.00 49.19 1.87
N LEU A 139 4.81 48.64 0.70
CA LEU A 139 5.35 49.18 -0.55
C LEU A 139 4.73 50.55 -0.86
N LYS A 140 3.40 50.70 -0.70
CA LYS A 140 2.70 51.97 -0.85
C LYS A 140 3.24 53.06 0.12
N ALA A 141 3.56 52.66 1.35
CA ALA A 141 4.19 53.53 2.35
C ALA A 141 5.63 53.93 1.96
N LEU A 142 6.41 53.00 1.42
CA LEU A 142 7.79 53.26 0.94
C LEU A 142 7.82 54.20 -0.27
N ASP A 143 6.83 54.11 -1.17
CA ASP A 143 6.69 55.02 -2.30
C ASP A 143 6.41 56.47 -1.86
N ASN A 144 5.83 56.67 -0.67
CA ASN A 144 5.42 57.96 -0.12
C ASN A 144 6.07 58.25 1.25
N ILE A 145 7.32 57.79 1.43
CA ILE A 145 7.94 57.69 2.75
C ILE A 145 8.07 59.03 3.49
N ASP A 146 8.32 60.14 2.78
CA ASP A 146 8.45 61.46 3.39
C ASP A 146 7.12 61.94 4.02
N GLU A 147 6.00 61.66 3.33
CA GLU A 147 4.68 61.98 3.84
C GLU A 147 4.29 61.08 5.02
N VAL A 148 4.58 59.79 4.95
CA VAL A 148 4.37 58.82 6.03
C VAL A 148 5.15 59.25 7.29
N ILE A 149 6.42 59.62 7.16
CA ILE A 149 7.25 60.10 8.28
C ILE A 149 6.66 61.41 8.87
N ARG A 150 6.20 62.33 8.03
CA ARG A 150 5.58 63.57 8.48
C ARG A 150 4.31 63.28 9.31
N ILE A 151 3.42 62.40 8.85
CA ILE A 151 2.20 62.02 9.56
C ILE A 151 2.55 61.38 10.91
N ILE A 152 3.44 60.40 10.93
CA ILE A 152 3.83 59.72 12.16
C ILE A 152 4.44 60.68 13.19
N ARG A 153 5.28 61.64 12.75
CA ARG A 153 5.89 62.61 13.63
C ARG A 153 4.90 63.68 14.17
N ALA A 154 3.87 64.00 13.40
CA ALA A 154 2.85 64.96 13.80
C ALA A 154 1.84 64.38 14.78
N ALA A 155 1.63 63.08 14.71
CA ALA A 155 0.64 62.38 15.53
C ALA A 155 1.05 62.34 17.02
N ARG A 156 0.08 62.55 17.93
CA ARG A 156 0.32 62.51 19.38
C ARG A 156 0.42 61.08 19.94
N ASN A 157 -0.17 60.14 19.28
CA ASN A 157 -0.13 58.72 19.66
C ASN A 157 -0.26 57.83 18.45
N VAL A 158 0.02 56.51 18.62
CA VAL A 158 -0.01 55.49 17.56
C VAL A 158 -1.39 55.36 16.90
N GLN A 159 -2.49 55.50 17.67
CA GLN A 159 -3.85 55.37 17.14
C GLN A 159 -4.19 56.51 16.18
N ILE A 160 -3.80 57.75 16.52
CA ILE A 160 -3.99 58.91 15.64
C ILE A 160 -3.13 58.75 14.37
N ALA A 161 -1.87 58.34 14.48
CA ALA A 161 -1.03 58.05 13.34
C ALA A 161 -1.63 57.00 12.39
N LYS A 162 -2.15 55.90 12.94
CA LYS A 162 -2.84 54.86 12.15
C LYS A 162 -4.05 55.42 11.41
N GLN A 163 -4.92 56.18 12.12
CA GLN A 163 -6.12 56.73 11.51
C GLN A 163 -5.77 57.71 10.37
N GLU A 164 -4.81 58.59 10.55
CA GLU A 164 -4.38 59.51 9.50
C GLU A 164 -3.75 58.78 8.30
N LEU A 165 -2.97 57.71 8.55
CA LEU A 165 -2.44 56.86 7.47
C LEU A 165 -3.55 56.13 6.70
N MET A 166 -4.53 55.62 7.41
CA MET A 166 -5.70 54.94 6.81
C MET A 166 -6.49 55.92 5.92
N ASP A 167 -6.82 57.08 6.45
CA ASP A 167 -7.59 58.08 5.75
C ASP A 167 -6.85 58.68 4.50
N ARG A 168 -5.53 58.86 4.64
CA ARG A 168 -4.72 59.47 3.59
C ARG A 168 -4.37 58.52 2.45
N PHE A 169 -4.06 57.25 2.77
CA PHE A 169 -3.55 56.27 1.82
C PHE A 169 -4.55 55.16 1.52
N GLU A 170 -5.78 55.26 2.01
CA GLU A 170 -6.82 54.18 1.88
C GLU A 170 -6.29 52.82 2.32
N LEU A 171 -5.63 52.76 3.47
CA LEU A 171 -5.04 51.58 4.05
C LEU A 171 -6.01 50.91 5.01
N THR A 172 -5.87 49.61 5.16
CA THR A 172 -6.55 48.86 6.24
C THR A 172 -5.83 49.05 7.57
N ASP A 173 -6.53 48.77 8.67
CA ASP A 173 -5.95 48.87 10.04
C ASP A 173 -4.70 47.99 10.17
N VAL A 174 -4.71 46.78 9.59
CA VAL A 174 -3.58 45.85 9.60
C VAL A 174 -2.38 46.41 8.83
N GLN A 175 -2.60 47.04 7.67
CA GLN A 175 -1.53 47.69 6.89
C GLN A 175 -0.96 48.89 7.62
N ALA A 176 -1.82 49.73 8.18
CA ALA A 176 -1.38 50.91 8.94
C ALA A 176 -0.60 50.51 10.20
N GLN A 177 -0.99 49.46 10.89
CA GLN A 177 -0.25 48.90 12.01
C GLN A 177 1.14 48.42 11.55
N ALA A 178 1.25 47.68 10.47
CA ALA A 178 2.52 47.19 9.93
C ALA A 178 3.47 48.35 9.54
N ILE A 179 2.91 49.45 9.03
CA ILE A 179 3.70 50.66 8.70
C ILE A 179 4.24 51.32 9.96
N VAL A 180 3.43 51.49 10.98
CA VAL A 180 3.86 52.09 12.25
C VAL A 180 4.93 51.25 12.99
N ASP A 181 4.80 49.92 12.88
CA ASP A 181 5.74 48.96 13.48
C ASP A 181 7.02 48.76 12.62
N MET A 182 7.10 49.43 11.44
CA MET A 182 8.22 49.27 10.52
C MET A 182 9.52 49.82 11.11
N ARG A 183 10.57 49.02 11.04
CA ARG A 183 11.92 49.43 11.53
C ARG A 183 12.61 50.36 10.53
N LEU A 184 13.39 51.33 11.03
CA LEU A 184 14.11 52.28 10.20
C LEU A 184 15.01 51.62 9.12
N ARG A 185 15.55 50.45 9.39
CA ARG A 185 16.36 49.73 8.39
C ARG A 185 15.57 49.32 7.15
N ALA A 186 14.25 49.13 7.27
CA ALA A 186 13.38 48.77 6.15
C ALA A 186 13.24 49.86 5.11
N LEU A 187 13.69 51.10 5.45
CA LEU A 187 13.71 52.24 4.53
C LEU A 187 14.90 52.24 3.56
N THR A 188 15.80 51.25 3.67
CA THR A 188 16.94 51.15 2.75
C THR A 188 16.52 50.56 1.42
N GLY A 189 17.15 50.97 0.31
CA GLY A 189 16.83 50.46 -1.02
C GLY A 189 16.91 48.94 -1.14
N LEU A 190 17.89 48.36 -0.45
CA LEU A 190 18.10 46.88 -0.47
C LEU A 190 16.96 46.09 0.21
N GLU A 191 16.34 46.63 1.26
CA GLU A 191 15.20 46.01 1.92
C GLU A 191 13.93 46.21 1.10
N ARG A 192 13.78 47.32 0.40
CA ARG A 192 12.69 47.55 -0.57
C ARG A 192 12.71 46.51 -1.67
N GLU A 193 13.85 46.25 -2.30
CA GLU A 193 13.98 45.21 -3.34
C GLU A 193 13.57 43.83 -2.83
N LYS A 194 13.89 43.50 -1.56
CA LYS A 194 13.46 42.25 -0.95
C LYS A 194 11.95 42.17 -0.75
N LEU A 195 11.31 43.26 -0.34
CA LEU A 195 9.85 43.28 -0.17
C LEU A 195 9.13 43.18 -1.52
N GLU A 196 9.66 43.83 -2.56
CA GLU A 196 9.15 43.72 -3.93
C GLU A 196 9.27 42.26 -4.47
N ALA A 197 10.43 41.62 -4.24
CA ALA A 197 10.67 40.25 -4.63
C ALA A 197 9.74 39.28 -3.87
N GLU A 198 9.59 39.45 -2.53
CA GLU A 198 8.65 38.67 -1.72
C GLU A 198 7.20 38.81 -2.20
N TYR A 199 6.79 40.05 -2.53
CA TYR A 199 5.47 40.33 -3.05
C TYR A 199 5.21 39.61 -4.39
N ALA A 200 6.16 39.70 -5.33
CA ALA A 200 6.05 39.02 -6.62
C ALA A 200 5.98 37.48 -6.48
N GLU A 201 6.77 36.89 -5.56
CA GLU A 201 6.68 35.47 -5.27
C GLU A 201 5.32 35.06 -4.70
N LEU A 202 4.77 35.90 -3.80
CA LEU A 202 3.44 35.65 -3.23
C LEU A 202 2.33 35.77 -4.27
N GLU A 203 2.38 36.74 -5.17
CA GLU A 203 1.43 36.86 -6.26
C GLU A 203 1.44 35.62 -7.17
N GLU A 204 2.62 35.10 -7.48
CA GLU A 204 2.74 33.86 -8.25
C GLU A 204 2.13 32.65 -7.52
N LYS A 205 2.41 32.53 -6.20
CA LYS A 205 1.81 31.48 -5.34
C LYS A 205 0.29 31.59 -5.27
N ILE A 206 -0.24 32.80 -5.06
CA ILE A 206 -1.69 33.07 -5.04
C ILE A 206 -2.34 32.66 -6.35
N ARG A 207 -1.73 33.03 -7.48
CA ARG A 207 -2.22 32.63 -8.82
C ARG A 207 -2.25 31.13 -9.00
N LYS A 208 -1.19 30.42 -8.55
CA LYS A 208 -1.13 28.95 -8.57
C LYS A 208 -2.21 28.31 -7.70
N PHE A 209 -2.41 28.80 -6.48
CA PHE A 209 -3.44 28.28 -5.57
C PHE A 209 -4.86 28.50 -6.11
N LEU A 210 -5.13 29.68 -6.66
CA LEU A 210 -6.42 29.96 -7.30
C LEU A 210 -6.68 29.03 -8.49
N ALA A 211 -5.67 28.78 -9.33
CA ALA A 211 -5.79 27.86 -10.46
C ALA A 211 -6.07 26.41 -9.99
N ILE A 212 -5.41 25.93 -8.96
CA ILE A 212 -5.64 24.59 -8.38
C ILE A 212 -7.07 24.48 -7.83
N LEU A 213 -7.58 25.52 -7.16
CA LEU A 213 -8.94 25.51 -6.61
C LEU A 213 -10.03 25.64 -7.66
N ALA A 214 -9.72 26.26 -8.82
CA ALA A 214 -10.67 26.45 -9.91
C ALA A 214 -10.79 25.23 -10.84
N ASP A 215 -9.72 24.42 -10.97
CA ASP A 215 -9.68 23.26 -11.88
C ASP A 215 -9.38 21.97 -11.13
N ARG A 216 -10.38 21.07 -11.09
CA ARG A 216 -10.24 19.73 -10.49
C ARG A 216 -9.11 18.90 -11.12
N ASN A 217 -8.82 19.07 -12.40
CA ASN A 217 -7.74 18.33 -13.06
C ASN A 217 -6.38 18.77 -12.54
N LEU A 218 -6.20 20.06 -12.25
CA LEU A 218 -4.99 20.57 -11.61
C LEU A 218 -4.87 20.04 -10.17
N LEU A 219 -5.96 20.01 -9.42
CA LEU A 219 -6.01 19.43 -8.07
C LEU A 219 -5.57 17.96 -8.09
N LEU A 220 -6.15 17.15 -8.98
CA LEU A 220 -5.80 15.74 -9.14
C LEU A 220 -4.34 15.54 -9.58
N ARG A 221 -3.78 16.47 -10.35
CA ARG A 221 -2.36 16.46 -10.70
C ARG A 221 -1.48 16.63 -9.47
N VAL A 222 -1.81 17.55 -8.58
CA VAL A 222 -1.09 17.74 -7.30
C VAL A 222 -1.16 16.45 -6.45
N VAL A 223 -2.35 15.87 -6.31
CA VAL A 223 -2.54 14.58 -5.59
C VAL A 223 -1.66 13.49 -6.20
N ARG A 224 -1.65 13.38 -7.54
CA ARG A 224 -0.84 12.40 -8.26
C ARG A 224 0.66 12.60 -8.03
N GLU A 225 1.15 13.83 -8.13
CA GLU A 225 2.56 14.15 -7.93
C GLU A 225 3.02 13.80 -6.51
N GLU A 226 2.21 14.10 -5.50
CA GLU A 226 2.51 13.77 -4.11
C GLU A 226 2.53 12.24 -3.86
N ILE A 227 1.58 11.50 -4.43
CA ILE A 227 1.54 10.03 -4.31
C ILE A 227 2.76 9.41 -5.02
N LEU A 228 3.12 9.90 -6.23
CA LEU A 228 4.28 9.40 -6.96
C LEU A 228 5.58 9.67 -6.21
N ALA A 229 5.74 10.84 -5.60
CA ALA A 229 6.92 11.15 -4.79
C ALA A 229 7.06 10.21 -3.58
N ILE A 230 5.94 9.80 -2.97
CA ILE A 230 5.92 8.79 -1.89
C ILE A 230 6.28 7.41 -2.45
N ALA A 231 5.72 7.03 -3.61
CA ALA A 231 6.01 5.76 -4.26
C ALA A 231 7.50 5.65 -4.64
N ASP A 232 8.09 6.70 -5.19
CA ASP A 232 9.51 6.73 -5.56
C ASP A 232 10.44 6.61 -4.34
N LYS A 233 10.02 7.18 -3.21
CA LYS A 233 10.84 7.18 -1.98
C LYS A 233 10.73 5.89 -1.16
N TYR A 234 9.55 5.27 -1.13
CA TYR A 234 9.23 4.18 -0.21
C TYR A 234 8.73 2.91 -0.93
N GLY A 235 8.54 2.97 -2.25
CA GLY A 235 8.08 1.82 -3.03
C GLY A 235 9.09 0.68 -3.01
N ASP A 236 8.61 -0.53 -2.83
CA ASP A 236 9.36 -1.77 -2.95
C ASP A 236 8.69 -2.69 -3.97
N GLU A 237 9.43 -3.69 -4.44
CA GLU A 237 8.88 -4.65 -5.38
C GLU A 237 7.85 -5.57 -4.72
N ARG A 238 6.83 -5.94 -5.50
CA ARG A 238 5.80 -6.87 -5.05
C ARG A 238 6.41 -8.26 -4.80
N ARG A 239 6.36 -8.76 -3.57
CA ARG A 239 6.88 -10.08 -3.20
C ARG A 239 5.95 -11.23 -3.60
N THR A 240 4.64 -11.02 -3.62
CA THR A 240 3.65 -12.01 -3.97
C THR A 240 3.38 -11.99 -5.47
N ALA A 241 3.63 -13.07 -6.18
CA ALA A 241 3.28 -13.20 -7.59
C ALA A 241 1.76 -13.21 -7.80
N ILE A 242 1.31 -12.61 -8.90
CA ILE A 242 -0.08 -12.71 -9.33
C ILE A 242 -0.13 -13.86 -10.34
N GLY A 243 -0.89 -14.90 -10.03
CA GLY A 243 -1.14 -16.03 -10.92
C GLY A 243 -2.61 -16.16 -11.24
N TYR A 244 -2.92 -16.92 -12.28
CA TYR A 244 -4.28 -17.38 -12.53
C TYR A 244 -4.57 -18.59 -11.65
N ASP A 245 -5.83 -18.77 -11.26
CA ASP A 245 -6.28 -19.93 -10.51
C ASP A 245 -6.24 -21.18 -11.42
N VAL A 246 -5.08 -21.83 -11.44
CA VAL A 246 -4.80 -23.01 -12.26
C VAL A 246 -5.08 -24.30 -11.47
N TYR A 247 -5.42 -24.19 -10.18
CA TYR A 247 -5.39 -25.30 -9.23
C TYR A 247 -6.78 -25.72 -8.73
N ASP A 248 -7.69 -25.94 -9.64
CA ASP A 248 -8.74 -26.91 -9.35
C ASP A 248 -8.10 -28.31 -9.45
N LEU A 249 -7.46 -28.75 -8.34
CA LEU A 249 -6.81 -30.05 -8.26
C LEU A 249 -7.86 -31.12 -8.55
N SER A 250 -7.84 -31.65 -9.77
CA SER A 250 -8.72 -32.72 -10.14
C SER A 250 -8.40 -33.99 -9.34
N THR A 251 -9.35 -34.87 -9.17
CA THR A 251 -9.08 -36.17 -8.52
C THR A 251 -7.99 -36.95 -9.29
N GLU A 252 -7.82 -36.68 -10.57
CA GLU A 252 -6.81 -37.28 -11.43
C GLU A 252 -5.37 -36.84 -11.07
N ASP A 253 -5.16 -35.59 -10.63
CA ASP A 253 -3.86 -35.05 -10.20
C ASP A 253 -3.36 -35.66 -8.89
N LEU A 254 -4.25 -36.35 -8.15
CA LEU A 254 -3.93 -37.02 -6.89
C LEU A 254 -3.61 -38.52 -7.10
N ILE A 255 -3.80 -39.05 -8.30
CA ILE A 255 -3.60 -40.45 -8.60
C ILE A 255 -2.18 -40.62 -9.22
N PRO A 256 -1.32 -41.46 -8.63
CA PRO A 256 0.02 -41.70 -9.19
C PRO A 256 -0.11 -42.38 -10.59
N ARG A 257 0.65 -41.87 -11.55
CA ARG A 257 0.80 -42.51 -12.85
C ARG A 257 1.78 -43.66 -12.72
N GLU A 258 1.24 -44.88 -12.58
CA GLU A 258 2.01 -46.09 -12.41
C GLU A 258 1.51 -47.17 -13.37
N ASN A 259 2.38 -48.15 -13.72
CA ASN A 259 1.98 -49.29 -14.51
C ASN A 259 1.00 -50.16 -13.73
N THR A 260 -0.17 -50.34 -14.27
CA THR A 260 -1.22 -51.11 -13.63
C THR A 260 -1.72 -52.20 -14.53
N VAL A 261 -2.19 -53.30 -13.91
CA VAL A 261 -2.86 -54.38 -14.59
C VAL A 261 -4.37 -54.24 -14.38
N ILE A 262 -5.11 -54.22 -15.46
CA ILE A 262 -6.57 -54.22 -15.43
C ILE A 262 -7.03 -55.65 -15.60
N THR A 263 -7.78 -56.18 -14.63
CA THR A 263 -8.36 -57.51 -14.71
C THR A 263 -9.87 -57.34 -14.89
N MET A 264 -10.43 -58.10 -15.83
CA MET A 264 -11.88 -58.14 -16.10
C MET A 264 -12.40 -59.58 -15.95
N THR A 265 -13.45 -59.74 -15.21
CA THR A 265 -14.10 -61.04 -15.03
C THR A 265 -15.08 -61.32 -16.19
N LYS A 266 -15.45 -62.59 -16.38
CA LYS A 266 -16.49 -62.99 -17.37
C LYS A 266 -17.85 -62.31 -17.14
N LEU A 267 -18.11 -61.84 -15.94
CA LEU A 267 -19.35 -61.14 -15.54
C LEU A 267 -19.23 -59.61 -15.71
N GLY A 268 -18.14 -59.10 -16.31
CA GLY A 268 -17.99 -57.67 -16.59
C GLY A 268 -17.43 -56.81 -15.45
N TYR A 269 -17.04 -57.39 -14.29
CA TYR A 269 -16.39 -56.64 -13.23
C TYR A 269 -14.96 -56.32 -13.60
N ILE A 270 -14.58 -55.02 -13.48
CA ILE A 270 -13.22 -54.52 -13.77
C ILE A 270 -12.55 -54.10 -12.47
N LYS A 271 -11.30 -54.55 -12.31
CA LYS A 271 -10.44 -54.15 -11.16
C LYS A 271 -9.07 -53.69 -11.68
N ARG A 272 -8.62 -52.58 -11.19
CA ARG A 272 -7.27 -52.06 -11.40
C ARG A 272 -6.38 -52.47 -10.22
N MET A 273 -5.21 -53.00 -10.49
CA MET A 273 -4.18 -53.36 -9.48
C MET A 273 -2.81 -52.95 -9.97
N THR A 274 -1.89 -52.63 -9.06
CA THR A 274 -0.48 -52.34 -9.38
C THR A 274 0.24 -53.64 -9.79
N VAL A 275 1.28 -53.50 -10.63
CA VAL A 275 2.07 -54.67 -11.11
C VAL A 275 2.67 -55.45 -9.95
N ASP A 276 3.00 -54.80 -8.83
CA ASP A 276 3.57 -55.43 -7.63
C ASP A 276 2.67 -56.48 -6.98
N ASN A 277 1.38 -56.44 -7.22
CA ASN A 277 0.43 -57.45 -6.77
C ASN A 277 0.53 -58.78 -7.54
N PHE A 278 1.23 -58.75 -8.72
CA PHE A 278 1.42 -59.93 -9.58
C PHE A 278 2.81 -60.53 -9.37
N ARG A 279 3.10 -61.04 -8.15
CA ARG A 279 4.33 -61.75 -7.88
C ARG A 279 4.24 -63.20 -8.33
N SER A 280 5.34 -63.75 -8.85
CA SER A 280 5.49 -65.14 -9.19
C SER A 280 5.24 -66.01 -7.94
N GLN A 281 4.30 -66.94 -8.05
CA GLN A 281 3.92 -67.83 -6.93
C GLN A 281 4.47 -69.26 -7.24
N ASN A 282 4.99 -69.89 -6.18
CA ASN A 282 5.37 -71.27 -6.24
C ASN A 282 4.16 -72.22 -6.23
N ARG A 283 4.36 -73.53 -6.60
CA ARG A 283 3.29 -74.53 -6.55
C ARG A 283 2.64 -74.56 -5.15
N GLY A 284 1.31 -74.42 -5.11
CA GLY A 284 0.53 -74.34 -3.85
C GLY A 284 0.18 -72.94 -3.35
N GLY A 285 0.54 -71.85 -4.08
CA GLY A 285 0.15 -70.49 -3.76
C GLY A 285 -1.37 -70.29 -3.82
N ARG A 286 -1.91 -69.35 -2.97
CA ARG A 286 -3.37 -69.07 -2.85
C ARG A 286 -3.93 -68.20 -3.95
N GLY A 287 -3.15 -67.87 -4.98
CA GLY A 287 -3.57 -66.93 -6.02
C GLY A 287 -3.60 -65.48 -5.54
N ILE A 288 -3.95 -64.56 -6.46
CA ILE A 288 -4.13 -63.12 -6.17
C ILE A 288 -5.60 -62.90 -5.77
N LYS A 289 -5.84 -62.39 -4.58
CA LYS A 289 -7.20 -62.08 -4.10
C LYS A 289 -7.66 -60.71 -4.64
#